data_714af3d00e5e46f8df8fc68b4af77aaf
#
_entry.id   714af3d00e5e46f8df8fc68b4af77aaf
#
_cell.length_a   1.000
_cell.length_b   1.000
_cell.length_c   1.000
_cell.angle_alpha   90.00
_cell.angle_beta   90.00
_cell.angle_gamma   90.00
#
_symmetry.space_group_name_H-M   'P 1'
#
loop_
_entity.id
_entity.type
_entity.pdbx_description
1 polymer ?
#
loop_
_entity_poly.entity_id
_entity_poly.type
_entity_poly.pdbx_seq_one_letter_code
_entity_poly.pdbx_strand_id
1 'polypeptide(L)'
;MPQILLCCVLALLLAALGLLLRSLHRRFRPSGGNETLKVLLVCFFICGILLHLPMYAAAYAGEHLSWLKALLGAVHHTLRMFVLDGELDPIHEFAMTQPAVWSDLYFGAAIVVYLVSPLLTFSVVLSFFKNLSALWRYAFRRCTELYVFSELNEDSLYLAGSIKEADRKSTRLN
;
A
#
# COMPACT_ATOMS: atom_id res chain seq x y z
N MET A 1 -21.77 -3.99 19.19
CA MET A 1 -20.59 -3.23 18.72
C MET A 1 -19.75 -3.96 17.66
N PRO A 2 -19.26 -5.21 17.84
CA PRO A 2 -18.38 -5.85 16.87
C PRO A 2 -18.99 -6.01 15.47
N GLN A 3 -20.29 -6.26 15.38
CA GLN A 3 -21.00 -6.42 14.11
C GLN A 3 -21.04 -5.15 13.25
N ILE A 4 -21.22 -3.99 13.87
CA ILE A 4 -21.21 -2.68 13.16
C ILE A 4 -19.82 -2.40 12.61
N LEU A 5 -18.78 -2.63 13.42
CA LEU A 5 -17.39 -2.46 12.98
C LEU A 5 -17.05 -3.43 11.84
N LEU A 6 -17.50 -4.66 11.89
CA LEU A 6 -17.32 -5.62 10.81
C LEU A 6 -18.03 -5.17 9.53
N CYS A 7 -19.25 -4.65 9.60
CA CYS A 7 -19.95 -4.09 8.43
C CYS A 7 -19.15 -2.93 7.82
N CYS A 8 -18.55 -2.06 8.66
CA CYS A 8 -17.67 -0.99 8.18
C CYS A 8 -16.41 -1.55 7.47
N VAL A 9 -15.79 -2.58 8.04
CA VAL A 9 -14.64 -3.26 7.41
C VAL A 9 -15.01 -3.83 6.04
N LEU A 10 -16.13 -4.56 5.97
CA LEU A 10 -16.59 -5.14 4.71
C LEU A 10 -16.91 -4.06 3.66
N ALA A 11 -17.55 -2.96 4.06
CA ALA A 11 -17.81 -1.84 3.16
C ALA A 11 -16.51 -1.19 2.63
N LEU A 12 -15.51 -1.01 3.50
CA LEU A 12 -14.21 -0.49 3.12
C LEU A 12 -13.44 -1.45 2.19
N LEU A 13 -13.50 -2.76 2.44
CA LEU A 13 -12.90 -3.78 1.58
C LEU A 13 -13.54 -3.78 0.19
N LEU A 14 -14.87 -3.67 0.10
CA LEU A 14 -15.57 -3.55 -1.19
C LEU A 14 -15.19 -2.26 -1.92
N ALA A 15 -15.10 -1.14 -1.22
CA ALA A 15 -14.64 0.13 -1.79
C ALA A 15 -13.19 0.03 -2.30
N ALA A 16 -12.29 -0.59 -1.53
CA ALA A 16 -10.91 -0.83 -1.91
C ALA A 16 -10.81 -1.74 -3.16
N LEU A 17 -11.62 -2.79 -3.22
CA LEU A 17 -11.71 -3.67 -4.39
C LEU A 17 -12.20 -2.89 -5.62
N GLY A 18 -13.22 -2.06 -5.48
CA GLY A 18 -13.72 -1.18 -6.55
C GLY A 18 -12.65 -0.22 -7.06
N LEU A 19 -11.86 0.39 -6.17
CA LEU A 19 -10.73 1.25 -6.54
C LEU A 19 -9.64 0.47 -7.28
N LEU A 20 -9.34 -0.75 -6.84
CA LEU A 20 -8.35 -1.62 -7.45
C LEU A 20 -8.78 -2.04 -8.86
N LEU A 21 -10.02 -2.46 -9.04
CA LEU A 21 -10.60 -2.79 -10.35
C LEU A 21 -10.59 -1.58 -11.28
N ARG A 22 -10.97 -0.40 -10.77
CA ARG A 22 -10.93 0.86 -11.55
C ARG A 22 -9.51 1.23 -11.95
N SER A 23 -8.53 1.01 -11.08
CA SER A 23 -7.11 1.23 -11.35
C SER A 23 -6.59 0.28 -12.43
N LEU A 24 -6.95 -1.00 -12.36
CA LEU A 24 -6.61 -2.00 -13.38
C LEU A 24 -7.21 -1.64 -14.74
N HIS A 25 -8.47 -1.19 -14.77
CA HIS A 25 -9.13 -0.76 -15.99
C HIS A 25 -8.51 0.52 -16.60
N ARG A 26 -7.95 1.41 -15.74
CA ARG A 26 -7.25 2.64 -16.16
C ARG A 26 -5.79 2.44 -16.53
N ARG A 27 -5.26 1.24 -16.50
CA ARG A 27 -3.84 0.91 -16.74
C ARG A 27 -3.31 1.34 -18.12
N PHE A 28 -4.20 1.82 -19.00
CA PHE A 28 -3.85 2.43 -20.29
C PHE A 28 -3.55 3.94 -20.23
N ARG A 29 -3.58 4.58 -19.04
CA ARG A 29 -3.15 5.98 -18.85
C ARG A 29 -2.09 6.04 -17.74
N PRO A 30 -0.86 6.51 -18.04
CA PRO A 30 0.31 6.41 -17.13
C PRO A 30 0.30 7.40 -15.94
N SER A 31 -0.76 8.12 -15.68
CA SER A 31 -0.84 9.17 -14.67
C SER A 31 -1.77 8.76 -13.51
N GLY A 32 -1.25 8.23 -12.41
CA GLY A 32 -2.03 8.07 -11.19
C GLY A 32 -1.79 6.83 -10.32
N GLY A 33 -0.85 5.94 -10.66
CA GLY A 33 -0.64 4.69 -9.91
C GLY A 33 -0.21 4.89 -8.44
N ASN A 34 0.50 5.97 -8.16
CA ASN A 34 1.03 6.21 -6.81
C ASN A 34 -0.05 6.71 -5.82
N GLU A 35 -1.01 7.51 -6.31
CA GLU A 35 -2.10 8.01 -5.45
C GLU A 35 -3.09 6.90 -5.07
N THR A 36 -3.41 6.01 -6.00
CA THR A 36 -4.28 4.85 -5.71
C THR A 36 -3.66 3.93 -4.67
N LEU A 37 -2.34 3.70 -4.74
CA LEU A 37 -1.62 2.87 -3.78
C LEU A 37 -1.65 3.48 -2.37
N LYS A 38 -1.46 4.81 -2.24
CA LYS A 38 -1.57 5.51 -0.96
C LYS A 38 -2.98 5.38 -0.35
N VAL A 39 -4.02 5.58 -1.17
CA VAL A 39 -5.40 5.45 -0.72
C VAL A 39 -5.69 4.02 -0.25
N LEU A 40 -5.26 3.00 -1.00
CA LEU A 40 -5.41 1.61 -0.60
C LEU A 40 -4.71 1.31 0.72
N LEU A 41 -3.48 1.80 0.90
CA LEU A 41 -2.72 1.61 2.14
C LEU A 41 -3.45 2.20 3.34
N VAL A 42 -3.98 3.42 3.22
CA VAL A 42 -4.77 4.07 4.28
C VAL A 42 -6.06 3.30 4.55
N CYS A 43 -6.78 2.85 3.51
CA CYS A 43 -7.99 2.03 3.68
C CYS A 43 -7.69 0.73 4.43
N PHE A 44 -6.64 0.00 4.06
CA PHE A 44 -6.28 -1.25 4.74
C PHE A 44 -5.77 -1.01 6.17
N PHE A 45 -5.10 0.11 6.43
CA PHE A 45 -4.72 0.50 7.78
C PHE A 45 -5.94 0.76 8.67
N ILE A 46 -6.94 1.49 8.16
CA ILE A 46 -8.20 1.71 8.88
C ILE A 46 -8.94 0.38 9.09
N CYS A 47 -9.02 -0.49 8.07
CA CYS A 47 -9.60 -1.82 8.19
C CYS A 47 -8.91 -2.64 9.29
N GLY A 48 -7.59 -2.61 9.35
CA GLY A 48 -6.82 -3.30 10.39
C GLY A 48 -7.18 -2.79 11.79
N ILE A 49 -7.22 -1.48 12.01
CA ILE A 49 -7.62 -0.91 13.31
C ILE A 49 -9.05 -1.34 13.67
N LEU A 50 -10.01 -1.20 12.76
CA LEU A 50 -11.41 -1.56 13.01
C LEU A 50 -11.59 -3.05 13.29
N LEU A 51 -10.75 -3.89 12.73
CA LEU A 51 -10.76 -5.33 12.92
C LEU A 51 -10.19 -5.74 14.29
N HIS A 52 -9.12 -5.09 14.74
CA HIS A 52 -8.50 -5.42 16.03
C HIS A 52 -9.18 -4.72 17.22
N LEU A 53 -9.84 -3.58 17.00
CA LEU A 53 -10.43 -2.77 18.07
C LEU A 53 -11.44 -3.53 18.94
N PRO A 54 -12.39 -4.35 18.41
CA PRO A 54 -13.34 -5.09 19.25
C PRO A 54 -12.65 -6.12 20.14
N MET A 55 -11.62 -6.79 19.63
CA MET A 55 -10.84 -7.78 20.36
C MET A 55 -10.14 -7.13 21.58
N TYR A 56 -9.42 -6.03 21.35
CA TYR A 56 -8.75 -5.31 22.43
C TYR A 56 -9.72 -4.60 23.37
N ALA A 57 -10.88 -4.12 22.87
CA ALA A 57 -11.92 -3.58 23.73
C ALA A 57 -12.50 -4.62 24.67
N ALA A 58 -12.63 -5.86 24.23
CA ALA A 58 -13.04 -6.98 25.07
C ALA A 58 -11.95 -7.37 26.08
N ALA A 59 -10.69 -7.41 25.65
CA ALA A 59 -9.56 -7.79 26.51
C ALA A 59 -9.33 -6.78 27.65
N TYR A 60 -9.48 -5.48 27.39
CA TYR A 60 -9.30 -4.42 28.41
C TYR A 60 -10.59 -3.98 29.07
N ALA A 61 -11.69 -4.73 28.92
CA ALA A 61 -12.98 -4.39 29.54
C ALA A 61 -12.84 -4.34 31.07
N GLY A 62 -13.25 -3.21 31.66
CA GLY A 62 -13.16 -2.99 33.11
C GLY A 62 -11.85 -2.40 33.62
N GLU A 63 -10.83 -2.22 32.79
CA GLU A 63 -9.60 -1.56 33.17
C GLU A 63 -9.68 -0.04 33.09
N HIS A 64 -8.81 0.63 33.86
CA HIS A 64 -8.66 2.09 33.78
C HIS A 64 -8.10 2.48 32.39
N LEU A 65 -8.70 3.48 31.72
CA LEU A 65 -8.35 3.90 30.37
C LEU A 65 -8.48 2.79 29.31
N SER A 66 -9.45 1.87 29.49
CA SER A 66 -9.69 0.71 28.63
C SER A 66 -9.76 1.06 27.14
N TRP A 67 -10.45 2.14 26.78
CA TRP A 67 -10.60 2.60 25.40
C TRP A 67 -9.25 3.03 24.77
N LEU A 68 -8.36 3.68 25.54
CA LEU A 68 -7.06 4.11 25.07
C LEU A 68 -6.13 2.91 24.87
N LYS A 69 -6.14 1.96 25.80
CA LYS A 69 -5.39 0.71 25.70
C LYS A 69 -5.86 -0.12 24.50
N ALA A 70 -7.16 -0.22 24.31
CA ALA A 70 -7.75 -0.92 23.17
C ALA A 70 -7.34 -0.28 21.83
N LEU A 71 -7.39 1.05 21.73
CA LEU A 71 -6.97 1.77 20.53
C LEU A 71 -5.48 1.59 20.25
N LEU A 72 -4.62 1.77 21.25
CA LEU A 72 -3.18 1.58 21.10
C LEU A 72 -2.83 0.14 20.74
N GLY A 73 -3.48 -0.85 21.37
CA GLY A 73 -3.33 -2.26 21.03
C GLY A 73 -3.73 -2.55 19.58
N ALA A 74 -4.87 -2.03 19.14
CA ALA A 74 -5.35 -2.18 17.76
C ALA A 74 -4.40 -1.55 16.75
N VAL A 75 -3.91 -0.35 17.01
CA VAL A 75 -2.93 0.34 16.15
C VAL A 75 -1.61 -0.44 16.11
N HIS A 76 -1.09 -0.86 17.27
CA HIS A 76 0.15 -1.64 17.35
C HIS A 76 0.06 -2.95 16.55
N HIS A 77 -1.02 -3.71 16.74
CA HIS A 77 -1.21 -4.97 16.03
C HIS A 77 -1.40 -4.77 14.51
N THR A 78 -2.10 -3.69 14.14
CA THR A 78 -2.23 -3.30 12.73
C THR A 78 -0.87 -2.99 12.11
N LEU A 79 0.02 -2.28 12.80
CA LEU A 79 1.37 -2.02 12.32
C LEU A 79 2.19 -3.30 12.14
N ARG A 80 2.14 -4.23 13.10
CA ARG A 80 2.79 -5.55 13.01
C ARG A 80 2.31 -6.34 11.79
N MET A 81 1.01 -6.31 11.51
CA MET A 81 0.41 -6.95 10.33
C MET A 81 1.03 -6.44 9.01
N PHE A 82 1.30 -5.13 8.89
CA PHE A 82 1.93 -4.56 7.70
C PHE A 82 3.39 -5.00 7.49
N VAL A 83 4.06 -5.44 8.55
CA VAL A 83 5.48 -5.89 8.53
C VAL A 83 5.60 -7.42 8.49
N LEU A 84 4.51 -8.15 8.26
CA LEU A 84 4.47 -9.64 8.30
C LEU A 84 4.73 -10.25 9.68
N ASP A 85 4.61 -9.48 10.74
CA ASP A 85 4.78 -9.92 12.13
C ASP A 85 3.43 -10.05 12.88
N GLY A 86 2.33 -10.09 12.16
CA GLY A 86 1.00 -10.21 12.71
C GLY A 86 0.59 -11.67 12.93
N GLU A 87 0.08 -11.98 14.11
CA GLU A 87 -0.48 -13.29 14.48
C GLU A 87 -2.00 -13.28 14.23
N LEU A 88 -2.51 -14.33 13.59
CA LEU A 88 -3.94 -14.50 13.30
C LEU A 88 -4.69 -15.19 14.46
N ASP A 89 -3.96 -15.90 15.33
CA ASP A 89 -4.56 -16.68 16.42
C ASP A 89 -5.45 -15.85 17.36
N PRO A 90 -5.05 -14.64 17.83
CA PRO A 90 -5.91 -13.84 18.69
C PRO A 90 -7.22 -13.40 18.03
N ILE A 91 -7.17 -13.14 16.71
CA ILE A 91 -8.36 -12.79 15.94
C ILE A 91 -9.26 -14.00 15.74
N HIS A 92 -8.70 -15.17 15.49
CA HIS A 92 -9.44 -16.41 15.37
C HIS A 92 -10.15 -16.75 16.68
N GLU A 93 -9.46 -16.69 17.81
CA GLU A 93 -10.06 -16.90 19.14
C GLU A 93 -11.21 -15.91 19.40
N PHE A 94 -11.00 -14.62 19.11
CA PHE A 94 -12.07 -13.63 19.24
C PHE A 94 -13.24 -13.90 18.29
N ALA A 95 -12.98 -14.30 17.05
CA ALA A 95 -14.02 -14.64 16.08
C ALA A 95 -14.89 -15.78 16.58
N MET A 96 -14.32 -16.80 17.21
CA MET A 96 -15.04 -17.94 17.78
C MET A 96 -16.00 -17.55 18.91
N THR A 97 -15.84 -16.39 19.55
CA THR A 97 -16.80 -15.86 20.53
C THR A 97 -18.06 -15.27 19.89
N GLN A 98 -18.08 -15.09 18.59
CA GLN A 98 -19.19 -14.50 17.85
C GLN A 98 -20.15 -15.60 17.33
N PRO A 99 -21.42 -15.26 16.98
CA PRO A 99 -22.31 -16.20 16.30
C PRO A 99 -21.70 -16.72 14.99
N ALA A 100 -21.96 -17.98 14.63
CA ALA A 100 -21.27 -18.69 13.55
C ALA A 100 -21.10 -17.89 12.25
N VAL A 101 -22.19 -17.28 11.74
CA VAL A 101 -22.12 -16.49 10.49
C VAL A 101 -21.19 -15.27 10.62
N TRP A 102 -21.20 -14.60 11.76
CA TRP A 102 -20.34 -13.44 12.02
C TRP A 102 -18.89 -13.85 12.28
N SER A 103 -18.66 -15.02 12.87
CA SER A 103 -17.35 -15.62 13.07
C SER A 103 -16.65 -15.85 11.72
N ASP A 104 -17.35 -16.53 10.80
CA ASP A 104 -16.79 -16.83 9.47
C ASP A 104 -16.50 -15.56 8.66
N LEU A 105 -17.41 -14.58 8.68
CA LEU A 105 -17.22 -13.30 8.01
C LEU A 105 -16.06 -12.50 8.63
N TYR A 106 -15.96 -12.51 9.96
CA TYR A 106 -14.90 -11.80 10.67
C TYR A 106 -13.54 -12.38 10.36
N PHE A 107 -13.42 -13.70 10.43
CA PHE A 107 -12.18 -14.40 10.14
C PHE A 107 -11.80 -14.30 8.65
N GLY A 108 -12.77 -14.40 7.75
CA GLY A 108 -12.55 -14.20 6.31
C GLY A 108 -12.06 -12.79 5.98
N ALA A 109 -12.66 -11.75 6.59
CA ALA A 109 -12.20 -10.37 6.45
C ALA A 109 -10.76 -10.20 6.99
N ALA A 110 -10.45 -10.83 8.14
CA ALA A 110 -9.12 -10.84 8.73
C ALA A 110 -8.08 -11.41 7.76
N ILE A 111 -8.33 -12.59 7.20
CA ILE A 111 -7.42 -13.23 6.23
C ILE A 111 -7.13 -12.30 5.06
N VAL A 112 -8.17 -11.67 4.48
CA VAL A 112 -7.99 -10.73 3.36
C VAL A 112 -7.11 -9.55 3.76
N VAL A 113 -7.36 -8.94 4.91
CA VAL A 113 -6.61 -7.78 5.39
C VAL A 113 -5.16 -8.17 5.68
N TYR A 114 -4.91 -9.30 6.34
CA TYR A 114 -3.58 -9.80 6.67
C TYR A 114 -2.75 -10.19 5.44
N LEU A 115 -3.39 -10.68 4.40
CA LEU A 115 -2.69 -11.08 3.19
C LEU A 115 -2.37 -9.88 2.28
N VAL A 116 -3.30 -8.93 2.18
CA VAL A 116 -3.13 -7.80 1.26
C VAL A 116 -2.26 -6.70 1.85
N SER A 117 -2.30 -6.45 3.16
CA SER A 117 -1.55 -5.36 3.80
C SER A 117 -0.03 -5.44 3.59
N PRO A 118 0.64 -6.59 3.78
CA PRO A 118 2.07 -6.73 3.50
C PRO A 118 2.40 -6.54 2.01
N LEU A 119 1.52 -7.00 1.11
CA LEU A 119 1.71 -6.81 -0.33
C LEU A 119 1.66 -5.32 -0.72
N LEU A 120 0.78 -4.54 -0.08
CA LEU A 120 0.74 -3.09 -0.26
C LEU A 120 2.03 -2.43 0.25
N THR A 121 2.51 -2.81 1.44
CA THR A 121 3.78 -2.32 1.99
C THR A 121 4.94 -2.65 1.04
N PHE A 122 5.03 -3.89 0.58
CA PHE A 122 6.05 -4.31 -0.36
C PHE A 122 5.99 -3.51 -1.67
N SER A 123 4.80 -3.23 -2.18
CA SER A 123 4.60 -2.40 -3.37
C SER A 123 5.10 -0.96 -3.19
N VAL A 124 4.91 -0.37 -1.99
CA VAL A 124 5.47 0.95 -1.65
C VAL A 124 6.99 0.91 -1.60
N VAL A 125 7.56 -0.10 -0.94
CA VAL A 125 9.01 -0.30 -0.84
C VAL A 125 9.62 -0.48 -2.24
N LEU A 126 9.03 -1.30 -3.10
CA LEU A 126 9.48 -1.47 -4.48
C LEU A 126 9.40 -0.17 -5.29
N SER A 127 8.33 0.62 -5.10
CA SER A 127 8.19 1.94 -5.74
C SER A 127 9.31 2.88 -5.32
N PHE A 128 9.70 2.87 -4.04
CA PHE A 128 10.82 3.64 -3.52
C PHE A 128 12.14 3.20 -4.16
N PHE A 129 12.42 1.89 -4.23
CA PHE A 129 13.63 1.37 -4.87
C PHE A 129 13.68 1.65 -6.37
N LYS A 130 12.56 1.66 -7.07
CA LYS A 130 12.48 2.05 -8.47
C LYS A 130 12.93 3.50 -8.67
N ASN A 131 12.48 4.41 -7.82
CA ASN A 131 12.89 5.81 -7.85
C ASN A 131 14.37 5.97 -7.45
N LEU A 132 14.81 5.23 -6.42
CA LEU A 132 16.21 5.22 -5.98
C LEU A 132 17.14 4.68 -7.08
N SER A 133 16.74 3.63 -7.80
CA SER A 133 17.54 3.09 -8.91
C SER A 133 17.74 4.10 -10.04
N ALA A 134 16.76 4.97 -10.28
CA ALA A 134 16.90 6.06 -11.24
C ALA A 134 17.92 7.10 -10.76
N LEU A 135 17.88 7.46 -9.47
CA LEU A 135 18.86 8.36 -8.86
C LEU A 135 20.26 7.75 -8.86
N TRP A 136 20.38 6.45 -8.55
CA TRP A 136 21.66 5.73 -8.61
C TRP A 136 22.24 5.71 -10.04
N ARG A 137 21.41 5.42 -11.03
CA ARG A 137 21.85 5.48 -12.43
C ARG A 137 22.33 6.89 -12.81
N TYR A 138 21.69 7.93 -12.29
CA TYR A 138 22.09 9.31 -12.49
C TYR A 138 23.42 9.61 -11.80
N ALA A 139 23.55 9.26 -10.51
CA ALA A 139 24.75 9.55 -9.70
C ALA A 139 26.00 8.77 -10.17
N PHE A 140 25.84 7.55 -10.67
CA PHE A 140 26.95 6.69 -11.08
C PHE A 140 27.21 6.68 -12.60
N ARG A 141 26.41 7.40 -13.40
CA ARG A 141 26.73 7.59 -14.81
C ARG A 141 27.91 8.54 -14.92
N ARG A 142 29.06 8.01 -15.31
CA ARG A 142 30.22 8.78 -15.76
C ARG A 142 29.94 9.36 -17.16
N CYS A 143 28.94 10.24 -17.28
CA CYS A 143 28.69 10.96 -18.51
C CYS A 143 29.35 12.34 -18.38
N THR A 144 30.16 12.71 -19.35
CA THR A 144 30.79 14.01 -19.46
C THR A 144 29.77 15.13 -19.71
N GLU A 145 28.64 14.78 -20.33
CA GLU A 145 27.56 15.72 -20.61
C GLU A 145 26.20 15.04 -20.33
N LEU A 146 25.34 15.72 -19.59
CA LEU A 146 23.99 15.29 -19.30
C LEU A 146 23.00 16.34 -19.77
N TYR A 147 22.15 15.97 -20.70
CA TYR A 147 21.05 16.80 -21.16
C TYR A 147 19.76 16.39 -20.44
N VAL A 148 19.15 17.31 -19.68
CA VAL A 148 17.90 17.12 -18.97
C VAL A 148 16.81 17.95 -19.64
N PHE A 149 15.79 17.30 -20.14
CA PHE A 149 14.61 17.96 -20.69
C PHE A 149 13.53 18.06 -19.60
N SER A 150 13.03 19.27 -19.36
CA SER A 150 11.98 19.52 -18.35
C SER A 150 10.61 19.08 -18.83
N GLU A 151 10.38 19.05 -20.14
CA GLU A 151 9.14 18.66 -20.77
C GLU A 151 9.38 17.75 -21.97
N LEU A 152 8.48 16.77 -22.16
CA LEU A 152 8.49 15.88 -23.31
C LEU A 152 7.53 16.47 -24.37
N ASN A 153 8.02 17.38 -25.18
CA ASN A 153 7.34 17.91 -26.36
C ASN A 153 8.06 17.47 -27.64
N GLU A 154 7.49 17.76 -28.80
CA GLU A 154 8.06 17.37 -30.11
C GLU A 154 9.44 17.96 -30.30
N ASP A 155 9.65 19.21 -29.89
CA ASP A 155 10.94 19.91 -29.99
C ASP A 155 12.02 19.27 -29.14
N SER A 156 11.70 18.84 -27.91
CA SER A 156 12.65 18.16 -27.03
C SER A 156 13.02 16.77 -27.55
N LEU A 157 12.09 16.07 -28.20
CA LEU A 157 12.36 14.78 -28.87
C LEU A 157 13.26 14.95 -30.09
N TYR A 158 13.01 15.98 -30.89
CA TYR A 158 13.85 16.31 -32.04
C TYR A 158 15.28 16.67 -31.62
N LEU A 159 15.40 17.50 -30.57
CA LEU A 159 16.70 17.89 -30.01
C LEU A 159 17.45 16.69 -29.42
N ALA A 160 16.77 15.82 -28.67
CA ALA A 160 17.35 14.59 -28.12
C ALA A 160 17.84 13.65 -29.26
N GLY A 161 17.09 13.57 -30.34
CA GLY A 161 17.50 12.83 -31.56
C GLY A 161 18.75 13.36 -32.20
N SER A 162 18.86 14.68 -32.38
CA SER A 162 20.02 15.36 -33.00
C SER A 162 21.27 15.23 -32.14
N ILE A 163 21.16 15.36 -30.79
CA ILE A 163 22.28 15.17 -29.86
C ILE A 163 22.79 13.73 -29.92
N LYS A 164 21.90 12.75 -29.92
CA LYS A 164 22.25 11.32 -30.01
C LYS A 164 22.95 10.98 -31.33
N GLU A 165 22.57 11.63 -32.43
CA GLU A 165 23.18 11.43 -33.73
C GLU A 165 24.57 12.09 -33.80
N ALA A 166 24.75 13.27 -33.20
CA ALA A 166 26.04 13.95 -33.09
C ALA A 166 27.05 13.13 -32.27
N ASP A 167 26.61 12.58 -31.11
CA ASP A 167 27.45 11.73 -30.26
C ASP A 167 27.86 10.43 -30.97
N ARG A 168 26.96 9.82 -31.75
CA ARG A 168 27.23 8.62 -32.53
C ARG A 168 28.23 8.88 -33.67
N LYS A 169 28.23 10.08 -34.26
CA LYS A 169 29.22 10.49 -35.27
C LYS A 169 30.59 10.72 -34.64
N SER A 170 30.65 11.35 -33.47
CA SER A 170 31.89 11.58 -32.73
C SER A 170 32.58 10.29 -32.30
N THR A 171 31.80 9.29 -31.84
CA THR A 171 32.31 7.99 -31.40
C THR A 171 32.84 7.13 -32.57
N ARG A 172 32.44 7.40 -33.83
CA ARG A 172 32.95 6.68 -35.01
C ARG A 172 34.22 7.29 -35.60
N LEU A 173 34.59 8.49 -35.16
CA LEU A 173 35.77 9.21 -35.64
C LEU A 173 37.01 9.08 -34.75
N ASN A 174 36.86 8.44 -33.57
CA ASN A 174 37.93 8.06 -32.66
C ASN A 174 38.08 6.54 -32.61
#